data_fe0ae68f5a08c06053eb003c0bfb9c68
#
_entry.id   fe0ae68f5a08c06053eb003c0bfb9c68
#
_cell.length_a   1.000
_cell.length_b   1.000
_cell.length_c   1.000
_cell.angle_alpha   90.00
_cell.angle_beta   90.00
_cell.angle_gamma   90.00
#
_symmetry.space_group_name_H-M   'P 1'
#
loop_
_entity.id
_entity.type
_entity.pdbx_description
1 polymer ?
#
loop_
_entity_poly.entity_id
_entity_poly.type
_entity_poly.pdbx_seq_one_letter_code
_entity_poly.pdbx_strand_id
1 'polypeptide(L)'
;MRILALNPYHSGSHLTFLDGWTKNSRHEWTVLTLPGRRWKWRMRHAALSLSRQIRAEIGRGGRWDRLWVTDMLNLAELRGLCPPAVADLPAVVYFHENQLTYPVRNATERDLHFGYSNFLSAIAADQLWFNSAFHRDTFLEALLRLLTRMPDYGHESLVSDLRLRSLVCPPGIDTWPDTGSRSAGALRILWAARWEHDKDPDCLFRALERVQQRGVAFRLSVLGQSFAELPECFDTARRRFREQIDDWGFVDDRDRYHAILARADLMVSTAVHEFFGIAVAEAAAAGCIPVLPERLSYPELYGAEPDFFYGGTATELADRICALDSQLQTARWLELQAKAIELSSRFHWTRLAPMMDDQLQHVDRRRVLGERAMGNGHTAEDATD
;
A
#
# COMPACT_ATOMS: atom_id res chain seq x y z
N MET A 1 11.25 -18.39 14.45
CA MET A 1 9.96 -19.08 14.23
C MET A 1 9.83 -19.50 12.78
N ARG A 2 8.99 -20.46 12.50
CA ARG A 2 8.64 -20.88 11.13
C ARG A 2 7.31 -20.21 10.74
N ILE A 3 7.31 -19.47 9.67
CA ILE A 3 6.19 -18.68 9.21
C ILE A 3 5.66 -19.27 7.90
N LEU A 4 4.34 -19.45 7.82
CA LEU A 4 3.65 -19.74 6.56
C LEU A 4 3.10 -18.44 6.00
N ALA A 5 3.64 -18.00 4.87
CA ALA A 5 3.17 -16.82 4.16
C ALA A 5 2.35 -17.19 2.92
N LEU A 6 1.16 -16.62 2.79
CA LEU A 6 0.26 -16.86 1.67
C LEU A 6 -0.02 -15.57 0.92
N ASN A 7 0.49 -15.47 -0.30
CA ASN A 7 0.27 -14.31 -1.16
C ASN A 7 -0.43 -14.72 -2.47
N PRO A 8 -1.76 -14.63 -2.54
CA PRO A 8 -2.52 -15.04 -3.73
C PRO A 8 -2.37 -14.10 -4.93
N TYR A 9 -1.77 -12.93 -4.76
CA TYR A 9 -1.54 -11.96 -5.84
C TYR A 9 -0.07 -11.51 -5.85
N HIS A 10 0.84 -12.43 -6.17
CA HIS A 10 2.28 -12.21 -6.06
C HIS A 10 2.82 -11.44 -7.29
N SER A 11 2.66 -10.12 -7.27
CA SER A 11 3.21 -9.18 -8.26
C SER A 11 3.21 -7.75 -7.70
N GLY A 12 3.94 -6.84 -8.35
CA GLY A 12 3.99 -5.42 -7.97
C GLY A 12 4.34 -5.23 -6.48
N SER A 13 3.63 -4.36 -5.79
CA SER A 13 3.85 -4.05 -4.37
C SER A 13 3.73 -5.26 -3.44
N HIS A 14 2.84 -6.22 -3.75
CA HIS A 14 2.70 -7.45 -2.95
C HIS A 14 3.94 -8.34 -3.01
N LEU A 15 4.54 -8.47 -4.20
CA LEU A 15 5.79 -9.20 -4.39
C LEU A 15 6.93 -8.47 -3.69
N THR A 16 7.13 -7.19 -4.00
CA THR A 16 8.23 -6.38 -3.44
C THR A 16 8.21 -6.35 -1.92
N PHE A 17 7.01 -6.24 -1.32
CA PHE A 17 6.86 -6.27 0.14
C PHE A 17 7.32 -7.60 0.73
N LEU A 18 6.78 -8.71 0.23
CA LEU A 18 7.05 -10.03 0.81
C LEU A 18 8.51 -10.45 0.61
N ASP A 19 9.06 -10.22 -0.58
CA ASP A 19 10.46 -10.53 -0.89
C ASP A 19 11.41 -9.65 -0.06
N GLY A 20 11.10 -8.37 0.07
CA GLY A 20 11.88 -7.44 0.89
C GLY A 20 11.89 -7.84 2.36
N TRP A 21 10.72 -8.19 2.92
CA TRP A 21 10.65 -8.61 4.32
C TRP A 21 11.34 -9.95 4.55
N THR A 22 11.03 -10.97 3.75
CA THR A 22 11.63 -12.32 3.92
C THR A 22 13.14 -12.32 3.79
N LYS A 23 13.70 -11.47 2.91
CA LYS A 23 15.15 -11.28 2.73
C LYS A 23 15.83 -10.69 3.98
N ASN A 24 15.14 -9.84 4.73
CA ASN A 24 15.67 -9.10 5.88
C ASN A 24 15.16 -9.65 7.23
N SER A 25 14.30 -10.66 7.22
CA SER A 25 13.71 -11.27 8.41
C SER A 25 14.67 -12.30 9.04
N ARG A 26 14.59 -12.40 10.38
CA ARG A 26 15.27 -13.45 11.16
C ARG A 26 14.48 -14.76 11.24
N HIS A 27 13.28 -14.82 10.64
CA HIS A 27 12.41 -15.98 10.67
C HIS A 27 12.63 -16.91 9.48
N GLU A 28 12.23 -18.15 9.63
CA GLU A 28 12.21 -19.14 8.54
C GLU A 28 10.84 -19.06 7.85
N TRP A 29 10.84 -18.87 6.52
CA TRP A 29 9.64 -18.63 5.76
C TRP A 29 9.34 -19.78 4.80
N THR A 30 8.08 -20.23 4.80
CA THR A 30 7.49 -21.00 3.72
C THR A 30 6.53 -20.07 2.97
N VAL A 31 6.88 -19.69 1.75
CA VAL A 31 6.11 -18.74 0.94
C VAL A 31 5.33 -19.49 -0.13
N LEU A 32 4.00 -19.46 -0.08
CA LEU A 32 3.11 -20.03 -1.08
C LEU A 32 2.39 -18.91 -1.82
N THR A 33 2.50 -18.91 -3.14
CA THR A 33 2.02 -17.81 -3.96
C THR A 33 1.15 -18.27 -5.12
N LEU A 34 0.35 -17.32 -5.63
CA LEU A 34 -0.35 -17.45 -6.92
C LEU A 34 0.00 -16.26 -7.81
N PRO A 35 -0.04 -16.41 -9.15
CA PRO A 35 0.30 -15.32 -10.07
C PRO A 35 -0.57 -14.07 -9.90
N GLY A 36 0.05 -12.88 -9.95
CA GLY A 36 -0.58 -11.58 -9.79
C GLY A 36 -1.36 -11.14 -11.03
N ARG A 37 -2.45 -11.81 -11.34
CA ARG A 37 -3.36 -11.48 -12.46
C ARG A 37 -4.79 -11.91 -12.18
N ARG A 38 -5.77 -11.21 -12.79
CA ARG A 38 -7.21 -11.51 -12.64
C ARG A 38 -7.63 -11.53 -11.16
N TRP A 39 -7.40 -10.45 -10.45
CA TRP A 39 -7.55 -10.32 -9.00
C TRP A 39 -8.92 -10.80 -8.47
N LYS A 40 -10.04 -10.52 -9.14
CA LYS A 40 -11.38 -11.00 -8.75
C LYS A 40 -11.42 -12.53 -8.66
N TRP A 41 -10.80 -13.20 -9.63
CA TRP A 41 -10.72 -14.67 -9.60
C TRP A 41 -9.76 -15.15 -8.50
N ARG A 42 -8.66 -14.44 -8.24
CA ARG A 42 -7.76 -14.77 -7.12
C ARG A 42 -8.49 -14.74 -5.80
N MET A 43 -9.22 -13.69 -5.49
CA MET A 43 -10.00 -13.59 -4.24
C MET A 43 -11.04 -14.71 -4.08
N ARG A 44 -11.57 -15.28 -5.17
CA ARG A 44 -12.57 -16.37 -5.13
C ARG A 44 -11.98 -17.75 -4.91
N HIS A 45 -10.85 -18.07 -5.55
CA HIS A 45 -10.35 -19.44 -5.52
C HIS A 45 -9.09 -19.63 -4.66
N ALA A 46 -8.48 -18.56 -4.17
CA ALA A 46 -7.17 -18.61 -3.51
C ALA A 46 -7.19 -19.55 -2.29
N ALA A 47 -8.22 -19.51 -1.46
CA ALA A 47 -8.35 -20.39 -0.30
C ALA A 47 -8.30 -21.87 -0.69
N LEU A 48 -9.04 -22.27 -1.72
CA LEU A 48 -9.02 -23.65 -2.22
C LEU A 48 -7.67 -24.03 -2.82
N SER A 49 -7.09 -23.17 -3.63
CA SER A 49 -5.82 -23.47 -4.32
C SER A 49 -4.65 -23.56 -3.34
N LEU A 50 -4.57 -22.62 -2.39
CA LEU A 50 -3.51 -22.59 -1.40
C LEU A 50 -3.68 -23.71 -0.35
N SER A 51 -4.91 -24.07 0.03
CA SER A 51 -5.11 -25.23 0.94
C SER A 51 -4.56 -26.54 0.38
N ARG A 52 -4.59 -26.73 -0.96
CA ARG A 52 -3.97 -27.88 -1.62
C ARG A 52 -2.44 -27.84 -1.55
N GLN A 53 -1.84 -26.66 -1.78
CA GLN A 53 -0.38 -26.48 -1.65
C GLN A 53 0.05 -26.72 -0.19
N ILE A 54 -0.69 -26.18 0.78
CA ILE A 54 -0.44 -26.40 2.21
C ILE A 54 -0.44 -27.89 2.58
N ARG A 55 -1.43 -28.66 2.09
CA ARG A 55 -1.49 -30.11 2.33
C ARG A 55 -0.28 -30.83 1.75
N ALA A 56 0.20 -30.42 0.56
CA ALA A 56 1.42 -30.97 -0.02
C ALA A 56 2.67 -30.67 0.84
N GLU A 57 2.78 -29.44 1.36
CA GLU A 57 3.89 -29.07 2.27
C GLU A 57 3.82 -29.83 3.60
N ILE A 58 2.63 -30.01 4.18
CA ILE A 58 2.47 -30.86 5.38
C ILE A 58 2.94 -32.29 5.09
N GLY A 59 2.61 -32.85 3.92
CA GLY A 59 3.08 -34.17 3.48
C GLY A 59 4.61 -34.28 3.38
N ARG A 60 5.30 -33.17 3.15
CA ARG A 60 6.78 -33.05 3.15
C ARG A 60 7.37 -32.77 4.54
N GLY A 61 6.55 -32.73 5.58
CA GLY A 61 6.98 -32.44 6.95
C GLY A 61 6.88 -30.99 7.38
N GLY A 62 6.25 -30.13 6.57
CA GLY A 62 6.04 -28.71 6.89
C GLY A 62 5.29 -28.51 8.21
N ARG A 63 5.79 -27.63 9.07
CA ARG A 63 5.21 -27.21 10.34
C ARG A 63 5.50 -25.73 10.55
N TRP A 64 4.52 -24.97 11.05
CA TRP A 64 4.64 -23.52 11.21
C TRP A 64 4.11 -23.07 12.56
N ASP A 65 4.60 -21.93 13.00
CA ASP A 65 4.26 -21.33 14.29
C ASP A 65 3.25 -20.17 14.10
N ARG A 66 3.26 -19.53 12.94
CA ARG A 66 2.40 -18.38 12.57
C ARG A 66 1.95 -18.46 11.12
N LEU A 67 0.81 -17.86 10.85
CA LEU A 67 0.25 -17.68 9.51
C LEU A 67 0.22 -16.18 9.17
N TRP A 68 0.83 -15.80 8.05
CA TRP A 68 0.74 -14.47 7.49
C TRP A 68 0.08 -14.53 6.11
N VAL A 69 -0.95 -13.71 5.89
CA VAL A 69 -1.70 -13.71 4.62
C VAL A 69 -1.97 -12.29 4.15
N THR A 70 -2.23 -12.11 2.85
CA THR A 70 -2.64 -10.81 2.32
C THR A 70 -4.15 -10.70 2.16
N ASP A 71 -4.65 -9.47 2.00
CA ASP A 71 -6.05 -9.10 1.81
C ASP A 71 -6.75 -9.78 0.61
N MET A 72 -5.98 -10.30 -0.34
CA MET A 72 -6.48 -11.05 -1.50
C MET A 72 -6.89 -12.50 -1.18
N LEU A 73 -6.74 -12.94 0.07
CA LEU A 73 -7.15 -14.25 0.55
C LEU A 73 -8.38 -14.12 1.48
N ASN A 74 -9.38 -14.95 1.29
CA ASN A 74 -10.41 -15.14 2.30
C ASN A 74 -9.88 -16.11 3.38
N LEU A 75 -9.44 -15.55 4.51
CA LEU A 75 -8.85 -16.32 5.61
C LEU A 75 -9.87 -17.23 6.30
N ALA A 76 -11.15 -16.83 6.38
CA ALA A 76 -12.20 -17.66 6.97
C ALA A 76 -12.44 -18.93 6.14
N GLU A 77 -12.50 -18.81 4.82
CA GLU A 77 -12.55 -19.95 3.91
C GLU A 77 -11.32 -20.85 4.01
N LEU A 78 -10.13 -20.25 4.07
CA LEU A 78 -8.89 -21.01 4.20
C LEU A 78 -8.88 -21.86 5.46
N ARG A 79 -9.25 -21.27 6.61
CA ARG A 79 -9.33 -21.99 7.89
C ARG A 79 -10.29 -23.18 7.80
N GLY A 80 -11.43 -23.02 7.15
CA GLY A 80 -12.40 -24.13 6.92
C GLY A 80 -11.88 -25.22 5.99
N LEU A 81 -10.91 -24.95 5.13
CA LEU A 81 -10.35 -25.89 4.16
C LEU A 81 -9.04 -26.55 4.62
N CYS A 82 -8.40 -26.02 5.66
CA CYS A 82 -7.13 -26.53 6.18
C CYS A 82 -7.30 -27.47 7.36
N PRO A 83 -6.34 -28.39 7.61
CA PRO A 83 -6.33 -29.18 8.82
C PRO A 83 -6.06 -28.29 10.07
N PRO A 84 -6.44 -28.74 11.30
CA PRO A 84 -6.28 -27.97 12.53
C PRO A 84 -4.85 -27.43 12.74
N ALA A 85 -3.84 -28.21 12.37
CA ALA A 85 -2.42 -27.80 12.47
C ALA A 85 -2.10 -26.47 11.74
N VAL A 86 -2.94 -26.03 10.81
CA VAL A 86 -2.83 -24.75 10.10
C VAL A 86 -4.01 -23.83 10.42
N ALA A 87 -5.22 -24.39 10.47
CA ALA A 87 -6.44 -23.65 10.76
C ALA A 87 -6.38 -22.92 12.11
N ASP A 88 -5.67 -23.49 13.10
CA ASP A 88 -5.55 -22.96 14.46
C ASP A 88 -4.31 -22.08 14.68
N LEU A 89 -3.47 -21.87 13.66
CA LEU A 89 -2.31 -20.99 13.79
C LEU A 89 -2.77 -19.54 14.08
N PRO A 90 -2.03 -18.84 14.98
CA PRO A 90 -2.18 -17.39 15.07
C PRO A 90 -1.90 -16.74 13.71
N ALA A 91 -2.81 -15.85 13.26
CA ALA A 91 -2.79 -15.33 11.92
C ALA A 91 -2.82 -13.80 11.85
N VAL A 92 -2.00 -13.26 10.97
CA VAL A 92 -2.03 -11.86 10.55
C VAL A 92 -2.61 -11.76 9.14
N VAL A 93 -3.54 -10.82 8.94
CA VAL A 93 -3.91 -10.35 7.60
C VAL A 93 -3.25 -9.00 7.35
N TYR A 94 -2.40 -8.95 6.31
CA TYR A 94 -1.81 -7.71 5.84
C TYR A 94 -2.65 -7.13 4.70
N PHE A 95 -3.11 -5.90 4.87
CA PHE A 95 -3.87 -5.17 3.88
C PHE A 95 -2.94 -4.31 3.02
N HIS A 96 -2.65 -4.74 1.80
CA HIS A 96 -2.03 -3.91 0.77
C HIS A 96 -3.02 -2.91 0.20
N GLU A 97 -4.26 -3.37 0.02
CA GLU A 97 -5.43 -2.62 -0.43
C GLU A 97 -6.69 -3.17 0.24
N ASN A 98 -7.85 -2.58 -0.01
CA ASN A 98 -9.13 -3.13 0.40
C ASN A 98 -10.20 -2.85 -0.65
N GLN A 99 -11.18 -3.73 -0.76
CA GLN A 99 -12.18 -3.66 -1.81
C GLN A 99 -13.40 -2.78 -1.45
N LEU A 100 -13.43 -2.20 -0.25
CA LEU A 100 -14.45 -1.23 0.15
C LEU A 100 -14.15 0.18 -0.33
N THR A 101 -12.87 0.57 -0.35
CA THR A 101 -12.44 1.93 -0.69
C THR A 101 -11.58 2.01 -1.94
N TYR A 102 -11.18 0.87 -2.53
CA TYR A 102 -10.45 0.86 -3.81
C TYR A 102 -11.26 1.59 -4.89
N PRO A 103 -10.64 2.45 -5.72
CA PRO A 103 -11.36 3.22 -6.72
C PRO A 103 -12.03 2.32 -7.76
N VAL A 104 -13.25 2.67 -8.12
CA VAL A 104 -13.99 2.11 -9.27
C VAL A 104 -14.41 3.26 -10.17
N ARG A 105 -14.41 3.05 -11.48
CA ARG A 105 -14.81 4.10 -12.43
C ARG A 105 -16.24 4.56 -12.18
N ASN A 106 -17.15 3.61 -11.97
CA ASN A 106 -18.54 3.87 -11.66
C ASN A 106 -18.91 3.23 -10.31
N ALA A 107 -19.62 3.95 -9.46
CA ALA A 107 -20.03 3.44 -8.14
C ALA A 107 -20.86 2.13 -8.24
N THR A 108 -21.61 1.94 -9.33
CA THR A 108 -22.40 0.74 -9.63
C THR A 108 -21.53 -0.49 -9.95
N GLU A 109 -20.26 -0.31 -10.29
CA GLU A 109 -19.33 -1.41 -10.58
C GLU A 109 -18.70 -2.01 -9.31
N ARG A 110 -18.93 -1.37 -8.14
CA ARG A 110 -18.40 -1.86 -6.87
C ARG A 110 -19.11 -3.13 -6.43
N ASP A 111 -18.38 -4.24 -6.50
CA ASP A 111 -18.85 -5.52 -5.99
C ASP A 111 -18.56 -5.60 -4.48
N LEU A 112 -19.58 -5.35 -3.66
CA LEU A 112 -19.50 -5.38 -2.21
C LEU A 112 -19.13 -6.76 -1.64
N HIS A 113 -19.33 -7.85 -2.40
CA HIS A 113 -18.91 -9.18 -1.97
C HIS A 113 -17.41 -9.32 -1.73
N PHE A 114 -16.57 -8.60 -2.49
CA PHE A 114 -15.12 -8.59 -2.25
C PHE A 114 -14.78 -7.80 -0.98
N GLY A 115 -15.47 -6.67 -0.74
CA GLY A 115 -15.36 -5.93 0.51
C GLY A 115 -15.81 -6.76 1.71
N TYR A 116 -16.89 -7.52 1.57
CA TYR A 116 -17.36 -8.45 2.60
C TYR A 116 -16.37 -9.61 2.84
N SER A 117 -15.67 -10.07 1.79
CA SER A 117 -14.59 -11.06 1.92
C SER A 117 -13.42 -10.49 2.73
N ASN A 118 -13.05 -9.20 2.53
CA ASN A 118 -12.08 -8.51 3.38
C ASN A 118 -12.53 -8.46 4.85
N PHE A 119 -13.82 -8.17 5.10
CA PHE A 119 -14.38 -8.19 6.45
C PHE A 119 -14.29 -9.57 7.10
N LEU A 120 -14.69 -10.65 6.42
CA LEU A 120 -14.59 -12.02 6.94
C LEU A 120 -13.14 -12.43 7.24
N SER A 121 -12.20 -12.00 6.38
CA SER A 121 -10.77 -12.22 6.63
C SER A 121 -10.30 -11.46 7.86
N ALA A 122 -10.74 -10.21 8.03
CA ALA A 122 -10.45 -9.41 9.19
C ALA A 122 -10.99 -10.03 10.49
N ILE A 123 -12.21 -10.58 10.48
CA ILE A 123 -12.79 -11.27 11.64
C ILE A 123 -12.00 -12.55 11.97
N ALA A 124 -11.60 -13.32 10.96
CA ALA A 124 -10.88 -14.58 11.13
C ALA A 124 -9.41 -14.40 11.55
N ALA A 125 -8.84 -13.20 11.42
CA ALA A 125 -7.46 -12.89 11.80
C ALA A 125 -7.33 -12.61 13.31
N ASP A 126 -6.13 -12.81 13.85
CA ASP A 126 -5.78 -12.45 15.22
C ASP A 126 -5.25 -11.01 15.30
N GLN A 127 -4.55 -10.55 14.26
CA GLN A 127 -4.15 -9.16 14.05
C GLN A 127 -4.37 -8.72 12.61
N LEU A 128 -4.60 -7.42 12.42
CA LEU A 128 -4.73 -6.76 11.12
C LEU A 128 -3.59 -5.77 10.94
N TRP A 129 -2.86 -5.88 9.85
CA TRP A 129 -1.77 -4.97 9.55
C TRP A 129 -2.10 -4.15 8.30
N PHE A 130 -1.92 -2.85 8.39
CA PHE A 130 -2.18 -1.88 7.33
C PHE A 130 -0.90 -1.12 6.98
N ASN A 131 -0.76 -0.74 5.73
CA ASN A 131 0.39 0.03 5.27
C ASN A 131 0.43 1.49 5.76
N SER A 132 -0.71 2.05 6.21
CA SER A 132 -0.82 3.39 6.80
C SER A 132 -2.01 3.48 7.76
N ALA A 133 -2.03 4.49 8.63
CA ALA A 133 -3.18 4.81 9.47
C ALA A 133 -4.37 5.27 8.60
N PHE A 134 -4.09 6.06 7.56
CA PHE A 134 -5.10 6.44 6.57
C PHE A 134 -5.81 5.22 5.97
N HIS A 135 -5.07 4.18 5.55
CA HIS A 135 -5.66 2.96 4.99
C HIS A 135 -6.54 2.23 6.02
N ARG A 136 -6.00 2.02 7.24
CA ARG A 136 -6.75 1.39 8.34
C ARG A 136 -8.06 2.13 8.61
N ASP A 137 -7.99 3.43 8.77
CA ASP A 137 -9.14 4.24 9.20
C ASP A 137 -10.19 4.31 8.09
N THR A 138 -9.79 4.52 6.84
CA THR A 138 -10.72 4.50 5.70
C THR A 138 -11.40 3.15 5.50
N PHE A 139 -10.67 2.03 5.71
CA PHE A 139 -11.26 0.68 5.66
C PHE A 139 -12.31 0.49 6.75
N LEU A 140 -11.96 0.79 8.01
CA LEU A 140 -12.87 0.61 9.15
C LEU A 140 -14.11 1.51 9.07
N GLU A 141 -13.95 2.74 8.60
CA GLU A 141 -15.08 3.64 8.37
C GLU A 141 -15.99 3.14 7.23
N ALA A 142 -15.41 2.67 6.12
CA ALA A 142 -16.18 2.10 5.01
C ALA A 142 -16.90 0.82 5.43
N LEU A 143 -16.26 0.00 6.26
CA LEU A 143 -16.87 -1.19 6.84
C LEU A 143 -18.04 -0.85 7.75
N LEU A 144 -17.88 0.12 8.65
CA LEU A 144 -18.98 0.60 9.49
C LEU A 144 -20.18 1.05 8.64
N ARG A 145 -19.92 1.88 7.61
CA ARG A 145 -20.96 2.31 6.66
C ARG A 145 -21.63 1.18 5.90
N LEU A 146 -20.89 0.10 5.60
CA LEU A 146 -21.46 -1.09 4.97
C LEU A 146 -22.40 -1.82 5.94
N LEU A 147 -21.94 -2.09 7.15
CA LEU A 147 -22.66 -2.88 8.14
C LEU A 147 -23.94 -2.18 8.64
N THR A 148 -23.92 -0.85 8.80
CA THR A 148 -25.11 -0.06 9.18
C THR A 148 -26.24 -0.06 8.12
N ARG A 149 -25.95 -0.51 6.89
CA ARG A 149 -26.95 -0.65 5.82
C ARG A 149 -27.61 -2.02 5.76
N MET A 150 -27.10 -2.97 6.56
CA MET A 150 -27.67 -4.31 6.57
C MET A 150 -29.06 -4.29 7.21
N PRO A 151 -30.02 -5.08 6.69
CA PRO A 151 -31.41 -5.01 7.13
C PRO A 151 -31.59 -5.54 8.56
N ASP A 152 -30.70 -6.45 8.99
CA ASP A 152 -30.68 -7.07 10.32
C ASP A 152 -29.28 -7.58 10.64
N TYR A 153 -29.00 -7.96 11.89
CA TYR A 153 -27.71 -8.51 12.36
C TYR A 153 -26.48 -7.69 11.88
N GLY A 154 -26.52 -6.38 12.06
CA GLY A 154 -25.59 -5.41 11.49
C GLY A 154 -24.11 -5.58 11.87
N HIS A 155 -23.78 -6.18 13.00
CA HIS A 155 -22.41 -6.47 13.46
C HIS A 155 -21.47 -5.23 13.59
N GLU A 156 -22.02 -4.01 13.69
CA GLU A 156 -21.24 -2.75 13.78
C GLU A 156 -20.28 -2.74 14.99
N SER A 157 -20.67 -3.39 16.07
CA SER A 157 -19.84 -3.50 17.29
C SER A 157 -18.48 -4.19 17.05
N LEU A 158 -18.40 -5.05 16.03
CA LEU A 158 -17.16 -5.72 15.66
C LEU A 158 -16.09 -4.76 15.11
N VAL A 159 -16.48 -3.60 14.54
CA VAL A 159 -15.54 -2.63 13.98
C VAL A 159 -14.61 -2.07 15.08
N SER A 160 -15.11 -1.87 16.29
CA SER A 160 -14.29 -1.43 17.43
C SER A 160 -13.25 -2.49 17.83
N ASP A 161 -13.63 -3.77 17.83
CA ASP A 161 -12.69 -4.87 18.08
C ASP A 161 -11.63 -4.99 16.97
N LEU A 162 -12.04 -4.83 15.70
CA LEU A 162 -11.10 -4.80 14.58
C LEU A 162 -10.08 -3.67 14.73
N ARG A 163 -10.52 -2.47 15.16
CA ARG A 163 -9.64 -1.32 15.42
C ARG A 163 -8.60 -1.62 16.49
N LEU A 164 -8.99 -2.24 17.61
CA LEU A 164 -8.09 -2.56 18.73
C LEU A 164 -6.96 -3.52 18.34
N ARG A 165 -7.16 -4.37 17.35
CA ARG A 165 -6.15 -5.34 16.85
C ARG A 165 -5.54 -4.97 15.51
N SER A 166 -5.76 -3.71 15.08
CA SER A 166 -5.16 -3.17 13.87
C SER A 166 -3.85 -2.44 14.18
N LEU A 167 -2.80 -2.78 13.45
CA LEU A 167 -1.49 -2.13 13.52
C LEU A 167 -1.16 -1.46 12.18
N VAL A 168 -0.36 -0.41 12.25
CA VAL A 168 0.25 0.20 11.06
C VAL A 168 1.64 -0.39 10.87
N CYS A 169 1.83 -1.13 9.78
CA CYS A 169 3.08 -1.75 9.37
C CYS A 169 3.40 -1.28 7.94
N PRO A 170 4.13 -0.17 7.78
CA PRO A 170 4.45 0.36 6.46
C PRO A 170 5.25 -0.64 5.61
N PRO A 171 5.13 -0.60 4.28
CA PRO A 171 6.02 -1.35 3.41
C PRO A 171 7.44 -0.80 3.49
N GLY A 172 8.41 -1.70 3.47
CA GLY A 172 9.82 -1.34 3.47
C GLY A 172 10.34 -0.99 2.09
N ILE A 173 11.39 -0.19 2.10
CA ILE A 173 12.19 0.15 0.93
C ILE A 173 13.64 -0.27 1.14
N ASP A 174 14.38 -0.47 0.05
CA ASP A 174 15.81 -0.77 0.15
C ASP A 174 16.60 0.47 0.59
N THR A 175 17.77 0.24 1.19
CA THR A 175 18.74 1.31 1.44
C THR A 175 19.42 1.71 0.14
N TRP A 176 19.64 3.01 -0.03
CA TRP A 176 20.29 3.55 -1.20
C TRP A 176 21.77 3.79 -0.92
N PRO A 177 22.67 3.46 -1.84
CA PRO A 177 24.03 3.97 -1.77
C PRO A 177 23.99 5.50 -1.88
N ASP A 178 25.00 6.17 -1.33
CA ASP A 178 25.13 7.63 -1.45
C ASP A 178 25.05 8.04 -2.92
N THR A 179 24.08 8.88 -3.25
CA THR A 179 23.69 9.16 -4.64
C THR A 179 24.55 10.24 -5.29
N GLY A 180 25.60 10.71 -4.62
CA GLY A 180 26.49 11.76 -5.15
C GLY A 180 25.78 13.11 -5.42
N SER A 181 26.54 14.11 -5.84
CA SER A 181 25.97 15.42 -6.17
C SER A 181 25.17 15.34 -7.49
N ARG A 182 23.90 15.78 -7.44
CA ARG A 182 23.10 15.98 -8.66
C ARG A 182 23.72 17.05 -9.54
N SER A 183 23.77 16.81 -10.85
CA SER A 183 24.38 17.77 -11.78
C SER A 183 23.53 19.04 -11.91
N ALA A 184 24.18 20.19 -11.98
CA ALA A 184 23.53 21.45 -12.31
C ALA A 184 22.83 21.35 -13.69
N GLY A 185 21.69 22.01 -13.86
CA GLY A 185 20.96 22.04 -15.12
C GLY A 185 19.46 22.25 -14.95
N ALA A 186 18.69 21.85 -15.95
CA ALA A 186 17.24 21.90 -15.91
C ALA A 186 16.68 20.98 -14.82
N LEU A 187 15.60 21.41 -14.16
CA LEU A 187 14.91 20.68 -13.11
C LEU A 187 14.44 19.29 -13.61
N ARG A 188 14.82 18.22 -12.93
CA ARG A 188 14.43 16.84 -13.29
C ARG A 188 13.23 16.39 -12.49
N ILE A 189 12.10 16.26 -13.19
CA ILE A 189 10.82 15.88 -12.60
C ILE A 189 10.57 14.40 -12.89
N LEU A 190 10.31 13.64 -11.83
CA LEU A 190 9.91 12.25 -11.87
C LEU A 190 8.44 12.12 -11.48
N TRP A 191 7.69 11.34 -12.23
CA TRP A 191 6.40 10.81 -11.85
C TRP A 191 6.44 9.29 -12.03
N ALA A 192 6.24 8.54 -10.94
CA ALA A 192 6.34 7.08 -10.93
C ALA A 192 5.08 6.48 -10.30
N ALA A 193 4.19 5.93 -11.13
CA ALA A 193 2.94 5.32 -10.71
C ALA A 193 2.40 4.38 -11.80
N ARG A 194 1.44 3.51 -11.47
CA ARG A 194 0.67 2.79 -12.49
C ARG A 194 -0.05 3.79 -13.39
N TRP A 195 -0.10 3.53 -14.68
CA TRP A 195 -0.73 4.43 -15.65
C TRP A 195 -2.24 4.22 -15.65
N GLU A 196 -2.88 4.63 -14.58
CA GLU A 196 -4.32 4.48 -14.31
C GLU A 196 -4.96 5.82 -13.94
N HIS A 197 -6.27 5.92 -14.07
CA HIS A 197 -7.03 7.15 -13.82
C HIS A 197 -6.92 7.64 -12.37
N ASP A 198 -6.80 6.73 -11.40
CA ASP A 198 -6.67 7.05 -9.98
C ASP A 198 -5.33 7.73 -9.62
N LYS A 199 -4.38 7.80 -10.54
CA LYS A 199 -3.12 8.54 -10.40
C LYS A 199 -3.17 9.94 -11.02
N ASP A 200 -4.29 10.31 -11.63
CA ASP A 200 -4.58 11.62 -12.24
C ASP A 200 -3.43 12.18 -13.10
N PRO A 201 -3.01 11.43 -14.15
CA PRO A 201 -1.95 11.91 -15.03
C PRO A 201 -2.31 13.20 -15.76
N ASP A 202 -3.59 13.49 -15.95
CA ASP A 202 -4.09 14.72 -16.53
C ASP A 202 -3.70 15.95 -15.71
N CYS A 203 -3.79 15.87 -14.38
CA CYS A 203 -3.35 16.94 -13.48
C CYS A 203 -1.85 17.20 -13.65
N LEU A 204 -1.02 16.15 -13.73
CA LEU A 204 0.41 16.26 -13.97
C LEU A 204 0.70 17.03 -15.26
N PHE A 205 0.16 16.54 -16.38
CA PHE A 205 0.50 17.10 -17.70
C PHE A 205 0.01 18.53 -17.86
N ARG A 206 -1.17 18.86 -17.33
CA ARG A 206 -1.66 20.26 -17.29
C ARG A 206 -0.79 21.16 -16.41
N ALA A 207 -0.26 20.65 -15.32
CA ALA A 207 0.68 21.40 -14.48
C ALA A 207 1.99 21.66 -15.23
N LEU A 208 2.55 20.64 -15.89
CA LEU A 208 3.79 20.79 -16.67
C LEU A 208 3.64 21.76 -17.86
N GLU A 209 2.48 21.82 -18.51
CA GLU A 209 2.19 22.86 -19.52
C GLU A 209 2.30 24.27 -18.94
N ARG A 210 1.74 24.48 -17.73
CA ARG A 210 1.82 25.78 -17.02
C ARG A 210 3.25 26.11 -16.60
N VAL A 211 4.02 25.11 -16.14
CA VAL A 211 5.44 25.25 -15.80
C VAL A 211 6.23 25.70 -17.03
N GLN A 212 6.00 25.06 -18.18
CA GLN A 212 6.63 25.43 -19.46
C GLN A 212 6.25 26.85 -19.91
N GLN A 213 4.96 27.23 -19.79
CA GLN A 213 4.47 28.58 -20.12
C GLN A 213 5.11 29.67 -19.26
N ARG A 214 5.51 29.34 -18.03
CA ARG A 214 6.23 30.25 -17.11
C ARG A 214 7.76 30.31 -17.34
N GLY A 215 8.24 29.60 -18.36
CA GLY A 215 9.66 29.65 -18.76
C GLY A 215 10.59 28.77 -17.92
N VAL A 216 10.08 27.89 -17.05
CA VAL A 216 10.88 26.95 -16.29
C VAL A 216 11.35 25.82 -17.21
N ALA A 217 12.66 25.62 -17.29
CA ALA A 217 13.24 24.52 -18.04
C ALA A 217 13.26 23.24 -17.19
N PHE A 218 12.75 22.14 -17.74
CA PHE A 218 12.73 20.86 -17.03
C PHE A 218 13.01 19.67 -17.94
N ARG A 219 13.41 18.57 -17.31
CA ARG A 219 13.48 17.20 -17.87
C ARG A 219 12.43 16.35 -17.17
N LEU A 220 11.88 15.35 -17.88
CA LEU A 220 10.73 14.57 -17.42
C LEU A 220 10.97 13.06 -17.55
N SER A 221 10.81 12.36 -16.44
CA SER A 221 10.74 10.89 -16.40
C SER A 221 9.34 10.48 -15.96
N VAL A 222 8.61 9.75 -16.81
CA VAL A 222 7.27 9.21 -16.53
C VAL A 222 7.36 7.70 -16.50
N LEU A 223 7.40 7.14 -15.31
CA LEU A 223 7.61 5.71 -15.08
C LEU A 223 6.33 5.02 -14.65
N GLY A 224 6.12 3.80 -15.10
CA GLY A 224 5.04 2.95 -14.62
C GLY A 224 4.56 1.93 -15.62
N GLN A 225 3.87 0.94 -15.06
CA GLN A 225 3.23 -0.10 -15.87
C GLN A 225 1.98 0.47 -16.55
N SER A 226 1.90 0.27 -17.87
CA SER A 226 0.69 0.53 -18.66
C SER A 226 -0.21 -0.71 -18.70
N PHE A 227 -1.51 -0.47 -18.79
CA PHE A 227 -2.53 -1.51 -18.94
C PHE A 227 -3.24 -1.38 -20.29
N ALA A 228 -4.14 -2.34 -20.59
CA ALA A 228 -4.85 -2.39 -21.87
C ALA A 228 -5.64 -1.11 -22.19
N GLU A 229 -6.12 -0.40 -21.16
CA GLU A 229 -6.82 0.88 -21.29
C GLU A 229 -5.96 2.00 -20.73
N LEU A 230 -5.13 2.58 -21.60
CA LEU A 230 -4.28 3.71 -21.27
C LEU A 230 -5.09 5.01 -21.35
N PRO A 231 -5.03 5.92 -20.34
CA PRO A 231 -5.59 7.26 -20.47
C PRO A 231 -5.00 8.03 -21.67
N GLU A 232 -5.86 8.64 -22.49
CA GLU A 232 -5.46 9.33 -23.74
C GLU A 232 -4.44 10.46 -23.52
N CYS A 233 -4.42 11.04 -22.32
CA CYS A 233 -3.48 12.09 -21.97
C CYS A 233 -2.01 11.69 -22.11
N PHE A 234 -1.66 10.39 -21.97
CA PHE A 234 -0.27 9.93 -22.12
C PHE A 234 0.25 10.10 -23.56
N ASP A 235 -0.55 9.77 -24.57
CA ASP A 235 -0.13 9.94 -25.98
C ASP A 235 0.01 11.40 -26.34
N THR A 236 -0.88 12.23 -25.85
CA THR A 236 -0.83 13.70 -26.05
C THR A 236 0.40 14.29 -25.37
N ALA A 237 0.64 13.93 -24.11
CA ALA A 237 1.79 14.40 -23.34
C ALA A 237 3.12 13.93 -23.94
N ARG A 238 3.22 12.67 -24.41
CA ARG A 238 4.43 12.15 -25.06
C ARG A 238 4.82 12.94 -26.31
N ARG A 239 3.85 13.39 -27.09
CA ARG A 239 4.09 14.24 -28.26
C ARG A 239 4.47 15.68 -27.83
N ARG A 240 3.75 16.21 -26.86
CA ARG A 240 3.91 17.59 -26.38
C ARG A 240 5.27 17.83 -25.74
N PHE A 241 5.72 16.89 -24.87
CA PHE A 241 6.95 17.01 -24.09
C PHE A 241 8.11 16.19 -24.67
N ARG A 242 8.07 15.87 -25.98
CA ARG A 242 9.06 14.99 -26.62
C ARG A 242 10.51 15.37 -26.34
N GLU A 243 10.82 16.67 -26.33
CA GLU A 243 12.19 17.18 -26.12
C GLU A 243 12.60 17.19 -24.64
N GLN A 244 11.62 17.19 -23.72
CA GLN A 244 11.86 17.16 -22.27
C GLN A 244 11.98 15.74 -21.71
N ILE A 245 11.46 14.74 -22.40
CA ILE A 245 11.40 13.36 -21.89
C ILE A 245 12.79 12.72 -21.86
N ASP A 246 13.18 12.24 -20.67
CA ASP A 246 14.35 11.38 -20.45
C ASP A 246 13.97 9.91 -20.43
N ASP A 247 12.90 9.54 -19.70
CA ASP A 247 12.39 8.18 -19.61
C ASP A 247 10.86 8.16 -19.73
N TRP A 248 10.35 7.07 -20.36
CA TRP A 248 8.93 6.91 -20.56
C TRP A 248 8.54 5.43 -20.57
N GLY A 249 7.73 5.01 -19.63
CA GLY A 249 7.19 3.66 -19.56
C GLY A 249 7.69 2.85 -18.37
N PHE A 250 7.50 1.55 -18.44
CA PHE A 250 7.92 0.62 -17.40
C PHE A 250 9.42 0.34 -17.46
N VAL A 251 10.08 0.36 -16.31
CA VAL A 251 11.49 0.01 -16.15
C VAL A 251 11.57 -1.28 -15.37
N ASP A 252 11.94 -2.37 -16.03
CA ASP A 252 12.04 -3.71 -15.42
C ASP A 252 13.38 -3.90 -14.68
N ASP A 253 14.44 -3.26 -15.18
CA ASP A 253 15.76 -3.27 -14.57
C ASP A 253 15.79 -2.40 -13.31
N ARG A 254 16.04 -3.03 -12.17
CA ARG A 254 16.04 -2.37 -10.85
C ARG A 254 17.18 -1.35 -10.72
N ASP A 255 18.36 -1.66 -11.24
CA ASP A 255 19.51 -0.76 -11.18
C ASP A 255 19.26 0.50 -12.02
N ARG A 256 18.66 0.33 -13.21
CA ARG A 256 18.21 1.45 -14.03
C ARG A 256 17.12 2.27 -13.35
N TYR A 257 16.14 1.61 -12.72
CA TYR A 257 15.10 2.31 -11.93
C TYR A 257 15.76 3.17 -10.84
N HIS A 258 16.67 2.57 -10.09
CA HIS A 258 17.43 3.26 -9.05
C HIS A 258 18.23 4.45 -9.60
N ALA A 259 18.92 4.30 -10.72
CA ALA A 259 19.66 5.38 -11.37
C ALA A 259 18.74 6.55 -11.78
N ILE A 260 17.49 6.26 -12.19
CA ILE A 260 16.51 7.29 -12.50
C ILE A 260 16.08 8.04 -11.23
N LEU A 261 15.79 7.34 -10.14
CA LEU A 261 15.47 7.97 -8.87
C LEU A 261 16.62 8.86 -8.37
N ALA A 262 17.85 8.35 -8.41
CA ALA A 262 19.04 9.06 -7.92
C ALA A 262 19.30 10.38 -8.66
N ARG A 263 18.97 10.47 -9.95
CA ARG A 263 19.20 11.70 -10.73
C ARG A 263 18.01 12.68 -10.70
N ALA A 264 16.80 12.24 -10.31
CA ALA A 264 15.62 13.10 -10.26
C ALA A 264 15.71 14.11 -9.10
N ASP A 265 15.22 15.31 -9.32
CA ASP A 265 15.20 16.40 -8.35
C ASP A 265 13.89 16.41 -7.57
N LEU A 266 12.77 16.27 -8.28
CA LEU A 266 11.43 16.22 -7.72
C LEU A 266 10.77 14.87 -8.00
N MET A 267 10.08 14.32 -7.00
CA MET A 267 9.13 13.23 -7.14
C MET A 267 7.72 13.77 -7.00
N VAL A 268 6.99 13.86 -8.12
CA VAL A 268 5.63 14.37 -8.16
C VAL A 268 4.62 13.24 -8.04
N SER A 269 3.63 13.40 -7.18
CA SER A 269 2.42 12.58 -7.16
C SER A 269 1.19 13.44 -7.41
N THR A 270 0.28 12.93 -8.24
CA THR A 270 -1.04 13.53 -8.51
C THR A 270 -2.18 12.63 -8.07
N ALA A 271 -1.88 11.58 -7.31
CA ALA A 271 -2.81 10.53 -6.96
C ALA A 271 -4.10 11.04 -6.29
N VAL A 272 -5.25 10.53 -6.73
CA VAL A 272 -6.55 10.68 -6.07
C VAL A 272 -6.88 9.45 -5.22
N HIS A 273 -6.08 8.39 -5.36
CA HIS A 273 -6.11 7.22 -4.51
C HIS A 273 -4.70 6.66 -4.30
N GLU A 274 -4.29 6.55 -3.04
CA GLU A 274 -3.03 5.98 -2.60
C GLU A 274 -3.10 5.62 -1.12
N PHE A 275 -2.69 4.41 -0.78
CA PHE A 275 -2.68 3.97 0.62
C PHE A 275 -1.32 4.17 1.31
N PHE A 276 -0.24 4.26 0.55
CA PHE A 276 1.10 4.52 1.09
C PHE A 276 1.96 5.36 0.14
N GLY A 277 2.15 4.93 -1.12
CA GLY A 277 3.02 5.59 -2.09
C GLY A 277 4.47 5.12 -2.01
N ILE A 278 4.72 3.82 -2.21
CA ILE A 278 6.05 3.24 -2.12
C ILE A 278 7.06 3.92 -3.05
N ALA A 279 6.65 4.27 -4.28
CA ALA A 279 7.52 4.97 -5.23
C ALA A 279 7.95 6.37 -4.74
N VAL A 280 7.05 7.05 -4.00
CA VAL A 280 7.38 8.33 -3.35
C VAL A 280 8.42 8.10 -2.25
N ALA A 281 8.24 7.06 -1.43
CA ALA A 281 9.19 6.73 -0.36
C ALA A 281 10.57 6.36 -0.92
N GLU A 282 10.62 5.57 -1.98
CA GLU A 282 11.86 5.21 -2.67
C GLU A 282 12.57 6.45 -3.25
N ALA A 283 11.83 7.31 -3.97
CA ALA A 283 12.39 8.52 -4.56
C ALA A 283 12.87 9.51 -3.48
N ALA A 284 12.10 9.71 -2.41
CA ALA A 284 12.48 10.57 -1.31
C ALA A 284 13.72 10.05 -0.55
N ALA A 285 13.83 8.73 -0.35
CA ALA A 285 15.02 8.11 0.21
C ALA A 285 16.25 8.28 -0.70
N ALA A 286 16.05 8.33 -2.02
CA ALA A 286 17.09 8.68 -3.00
C ALA A 286 17.36 10.19 -3.06
N GLY A 287 16.73 11.01 -2.21
CA GLY A 287 16.93 12.46 -2.09
C GLY A 287 16.12 13.31 -3.07
N CYS A 288 15.11 12.76 -3.77
CA CYS A 288 14.14 13.59 -4.48
C CYS A 288 13.30 14.39 -3.48
N ILE A 289 12.99 15.63 -3.78
CA ILE A 289 12.01 16.40 -3.01
C ILE A 289 10.61 15.94 -3.43
N PRO A 290 9.78 15.43 -2.50
CA PRO A 290 8.40 15.05 -2.80
C PRO A 290 7.55 16.29 -3.10
N VAL A 291 6.67 16.21 -4.11
CA VAL A 291 5.63 17.20 -4.41
C VAL A 291 4.29 16.48 -4.44
N LEU A 292 3.54 16.58 -3.37
CA LEU A 292 2.43 15.69 -3.04
C LEU A 292 1.11 16.46 -2.87
N PRO A 293 -0.04 15.90 -3.26
CA PRO A 293 -1.31 16.51 -2.89
C PRO A 293 -1.53 16.35 -1.37
N GLU A 294 -2.05 17.40 -0.71
CA GLU A 294 -2.32 17.40 0.74
C GLU A 294 -3.54 16.53 1.08
N ARG A 295 -3.44 15.24 0.77
CA ARG A 295 -4.50 14.23 0.97
C ARG A 295 -3.94 12.82 1.07
N LEU A 296 -4.83 11.84 1.34
CA LEU A 296 -4.54 10.42 1.40
C LEU A 296 -3.57 10.09 2.54
N SER A 297 -2.61 9.19 2.32
CA SER A 297 -1.57 8.85 3.28
C SER A 297 -0.44 9.89 3.39
N TYR A 298 -0.32 10.82 2.45
CA TYR A 298 0.82 11.70 2.37
C TYR A 298 1.00 12.65 3.58
N PRO A 299 -0.07 13.28 4.15
CA PRO A 299 0.08 14.08 5.37
C PRO A 299 0.59 13.27 6.57
N GLU A 300 0.20 11.98 6.70
CA GLU A 300 0.72 11.08 7.72
C GLU A 300 2.22 10.80 7.54
N LEU A 301 2.66 10.67 6.28
CA LEU A 301 4.02 10.25 5.96
C LEU A 301 5.01 11.42 5.91
N TYR A 302 4.57 12.58 5.42
CA TYR A 302 5.44 13.71 5.09
C TYR A 302 4.99 15.04 5.70
N GLY A 303 3.92 15.08 6.50
CA GLY A 303 3.31 16.31 7.03
C GLY A 303 4.22 17.16 7.94
N ALA A 304 5.40 16.64 8.33
CA ALA A 304 6.42 17.40 9.05
C ALA A 304 7.11 18.49 8.20
N GLU A 305 6.89 18.49 6.86
CA GLU A 305 7.46 19.50 5.94
C GLU A 305 6.37 20.02 4.99
N PRO A 306 5.80 21.20 5.28
CA PRO A 306 4.72 21.78 4.47
C PRO A 306 5.10 22.07 3.02
N ASP A 307 6.38 22.34 2.73
CA ASP A 307 6.83 22.64 1.37
C ASP A 307 6.76 21.44 0.43
N PHE A 308 6.48 20.24 0.93
CA PHE A 308 6.23 19.07 0.10
C PHE A 308 4.81 19.01 -0.47
N PHE A 309 3.89 19.91 -0.06
CA PHE A 309 2.49 19.80 -0.40
C PHE A 309 1.98 20.87 -1.36
N TYR A 310 0.93 20.50 -2.11
CA TYR A 310 0.08 21.39 -2.88
C TYR A 310 -1.40 20.97 -2.70
N GLY A 311 -2.36 21.87 -2.95
CA GLY A 311 -3.78 21.68 -2.65
C GLY A 311 -4.52 20.68 -3.55
N GLY A 312 -3.88 20.11 -4.58
CA GLY A 312 -4.44 19.02 -5.40
C GLY A 312 -4.88 19.43 -6.80
N THR A 313 -4.72 20.69 -7.21
CA THR A 313 -5.02 21.17 -8.58
C THR A 313 -3.76 21.28 -9.43
N ALA A 314 -3.92 21.23 -10.76
CA ALA A 314 -2.81 21.43 -11.70
C ALA A 314 -2.16 22.83 -11.59
N THR A 315 -2.94 23.85 -11.20
CA THR A 315 -2.40 25.20 -10.99
C THR A 315 -1.50 25.25 -9.77
N GLU A 316 -1.95 24.74 -8.63
CA GLU A 316 -1.17 24.70 -7.39
C GLU A 316 0.08 23.80 -7.52
N LEU A 317 -0.03 22.69 -8.27
CA LEU A 317 1.12 21.86 -8.59
C LEU A 317 2.16 22.66 -9.42
N ALA A 318 1.72 23.39 -10.44
CA ALA A 318 2.63 24.24 -11.22
C ALA A 318 3.25 25.35 -10.37
N ASP A 319 2.48 25.98 -9.47
CA ASP A 319 2.96 26.99 -8.53
C ASP A 319 4.05 26.41 -7.61
N ARG A 320 3.82 25.21 -7.06
CA ARG A 320 4.79 24.54 -6.20
C ARG A 320 6.06 24.16 -6.96
N ILE A 321 5.97 23.62 -8.17
CA ILE A 321 7.14 23.27 -9.00
C ILE A 321 7.94 24.54 -9.32
N CYS A 322 7.32 25.65 -9.72
CA CYS A 322 8.01 26.89 -10.01
C CYS A 322 8.67 27.49 -8.74
N ALA A 323 8.01 27.41 -7.58
CA ALA A 323 8.59 27.86 -6.32
C ALA A 323 9.84 27.05 -5.95
N LEU A 324 9.83 25.73 -6.15
CA LEU A 324 10.98 24.86 -5.92
C LEU A 324 12.09 25.12 -6.94
N ASP A 325 11.78 25.35 -8.21
CA ASP A 325 12.79 25.72 -9.21
C ASP A 325 13.57 26.98 -8.82
N SER A 326 12.87 28.00 -8.28
CA SER A 326 13.50 29.23 -7.80
C SER A 326 14.44 29.01 -6.60
N GLN A 327 14.32 27.90 -5.91
CA GLN A 327 15.14 27.48 -4.76
C GLN A 327 16.25 26.50 -5.15
N LEU A 328 16.34 26.09 -6.41
CA LEU A 328 17.29 25.09 -6.87
C LEU A 328 18.73 25.43 -6.42
N GLN A 329 19.40 24.46 -5.79
CA GLN A 329 20.76 24.58 -5.24
C GLN A 329 20.94 25.62 -4.11
N THR A 330 19.88 26.18 -3.55
CA THR A 330 19.96 27.02 -2.33
C THR A 330 20.10 26.17 -1.06
N ALA A 331 20.40 26.83 0.08
CA ALA A 331 20.39 26.15 1.39
C ALA A 331 19.02 25.49 1.68
N ARG A 332 17.92 26.17 1.36
CA ARG A 332 16.55 25.60 1.55
C ARG A 332 16.33 24.34 0.72
N TRP A 333 16.83 24.31 -0.50
CA TRP A 333 16.77 23.11 -1.34
C TRP A 333 17.44 21.91 -0.67
N LEU A 334 18.66 22.11 -0.15
CA LEU A 334 19.41 21.05 0.54
C LEU A 334 18.72 20.61 1.83
N GLU A 335 18.09 21.52 2.57
CA GLU A 335 17.28 21.21 3.74
C GLU A 335 16.07 20.31 3.36
N LEU A 336 15.37 20.65 2.29
CA LEU A 336 14.22 19.84 1.80
C LEU A 336 14.66 18.44 1.37
N GLN A 337 15.80 18.31 0.67
CA GLN A 337 16.34 17.01 0.32
C GLN A 337 16.72 16.19 1.55
N ALA A 338 17.42 16.80 2.51
CA ALA A 338 17.78 16.13 3.76
C ALA A 338 16.54 15.69 4.54
N LYS A 339 15.49 16.53 4.56
CA LYS A 339 14.23 16.21 5.22
C LYS A 339 13.47 15.07 4.53
N ALA A 340 13.49 15.01 3.20
CA ALA A 340 12.90 13.91 2.43
C ALA A 340 13.58 12.58 2.76
N ILE A 341 14.92 12.55 2.80
CA ILE A 341 15.73 11.39 3.18
C ILE A 341 15.42 10.98 4.63
N GLU A 342 15.43 11.94 5.57
CA GLU A 342 15.13 11.68 6.99
C GLU A 342 13.78 10.99 7.16
N LEU A 343 12.72 11.58 6.58
CA LEU A 343 11.35 11.07 6.70
C LEU A 343 11.17 9.69 6.04
N SER A 344 11.91 9.40 4.97
CA SER A 344 11.81 8.11 4.25
C SER A 344 12.72 7.04 4.84
N SER A 345 13.80 7.39 5.52
CA SER A 345 14.76 6.44 6.13
C SER A 345 14.11 5.49 7.15
N ARG A 346 13.02 5.92 7.77
CA ARG A 346 12.23 5.09 8.71
C ARG A 346 11.60 3.87 8.04
N PHE A 347 11.48 3.87 6.72
CA PHE A 347 10.90 2.78 5.93
C PHE A 347 11.94 1.79 5.39
N HIS A 348 13.24 1.97 5.68
CA HIS A 348 14.25 1.00 5.26
C HIS A 348 14.00 -0.39 5.87
N TRP A 349 14.15 -1.44 5.06
CA TRP A 349 13.98 -2.83 5.50
C TRP A 349 14.85 -3.20 6.69
N THR A 350 16.06 -2.65 6.76
CA THR A 350 16.99 -2.84 7.88
C THR A 350 16.40 -2.40 9.23
N ARG A 351 15.46 -1.48 9.21
CA ARG A 351 14.75 -0.97 10.39
C ARG A 351 13.38 -1.65 10.57
N LEU A 352 12.63 -1.80 9.48
CA LEU A 352 11.25 -2.31 9.56
C LEU A 352 11.18 -3.81 9.75
N ALA A 353 12.05 -4.61 9.11
CA ALA A 353 11.98 -6.06 9.21
C ALA A 353 12.13 -6.56 10.66
N PRO A 354 13.10 -6.09 11.47
CA PRO A 354 13.17 -6.46 12.87
C PRO A 354 11.91 -6.08 13.67
N MET A 355 11.34 -4.88 13.43
CA MET A 355 10.12 -4.45 14.11
C MET A 355 8.92 -5.34 13.75
N MET A 356 8.77 -5.67 12.47
CA MET A 356 7.69 -6.55 12.00
C MET A 356 7.88 -7.98 12.51
N ASP A 357 9.11 -8.47 12.57
CA ASP A 357 9.44 -9.78 13.15
C ASP A 357 9.06 -9.83 14.64
N ASP A 358 9.37 -8.78 15.41
CA ASP A 358 8.97 -8.66 16.81
C ASP A 358 7.45 -8.64 16.97
N GLN A 359 6.75 -7.85 16.15
CA GLN A 359 5.28 -7.83 16.17
C GLN A 359 4.67 -9.19 15.86
N LEU A 360 5.20 -9.89 14.86
CA LEU A 360 4.70 -11.21 14.46
C LEU A 360 4.90 -12.27 15.57
N GLN A 361 5.97 -12.16 16.38
CA GLN A 361 6.20 -13.03 17.52
C GLN A 361 5.12 -12.91 18.59
N HIS A 362 4.58 -11.72 18.79
CA HIS A 362 3.59 -11.41 19.83
C HIS A 362 2.14 -11.62 19.37
N VAL A 363 1.93 -12.21 18.19
CA VAL A 363 0.59 -12.55 17.72
C VAL A 363 0.13 -13.85 18.37
N ASP A 364 -0.81 -13.76 19.29
CA ASP A 364 -1.42 -14.91 19.93
C ASP A 364 -2.76 -15.26 19.31
N ARG A 365 -3.09 -16.56 19.29
CA ARG A 365 -4.39 -17.05 18.83
C ARG A 365 -5.50 -16.53 19.73
N ARG A 366 -6.41 -15.77 19.18
CA ARG A 366 -7.63 -15.34 19.88
C ARG A 366 -8.64 -16.50 19.89
N ARG A 367 -9.20 -16.78 21.06
CA ARG A 367 -10.39 -17.63 21.16
C ARG A 367 -11.55 -16.84 20.52
N VAL A 368 -12.16 -17.41 19.47
CA VAL A 368 -13.26 -16.79 18.73
C VAL A 368 -14.39 -16.46 19.70
N LEU A 369 -14.93 -15.25 19.57
CA LEU A 369 -16.18 -14.72 20.14
C LEU A 369 -17.12 -15.78 20.73
N GLY A 370 -17.04 -16.07 22.02
CA GLY A 370 -17.91 -17.07 22.66
C GLY A 370 -17.97 -17.07 24.18
N GLU A 371 -16.96 -16.54 24.87
CA GLU A 371 -16.86 -16.74 26.34
C GLU A 371 -17.02 -15.46 27.20
N ARG A 372 -17.38 -14.31 26.65
CA ARG A 372 -17.62 -13.08 27.45
C ARG A 372 -19.09 -12.64 27.57
N ALA A 373 -20.04 -13.39 27.01
CA ALA A 373 -21.46 -13.01 27.03
C ALA A 373 -22.38 -13.96 27.84
N MET A 374 -21.83 -14.91 28.59
CA MET A 374 -22.66 -15.77 29.47
C MET A 374 -22.17 -15.72 30.92
N GLY A 375 -22.00 -14.49 31.43
CA GLY A 375 -21.80 -14.24 32.84
C GLY A 375 -22.85 -13.28 33.34
N ASN A 376 -23.85 -13.80 34.06
CA ASN A 376 -24.88 -13.14 34.88
C ASN A 376 -26.12 -12.56 34.18
N GLY A 377 -27.23 -13.22 34.35
CA GLY A 377 -28.56 -12.62 34.22
C GLY A 377 -29.69 -13.58 33.89
N HIS A 378 -29.76 -14.72 34.52
CA HIS A 378 -31.05 -15.41 34.68
C HIS A 378 -31.36 -15.57 36.14
N THR A 379 -31.93 -14.55 36.73
CA THR A 379 -32.84 -14.71 37.88
C THR A 379 -34.20 -15.01 37.27
N ALA A 380 -34.69 -16.20 37.56
CA ALA A 380 -36.07 -16.58 37.37
C ALA A 380 -36.97 -15.66 38.18
N GLU A 381 -37.95 -15.04 37.55
CA GLU A 381 -39.19 -14.60 38.18
C GLU A 381 -40.36 -15.13 37.41
N ASP A 382 -40.96 -16.04 38.09
CA ASP A 382 -42.32 -16.56 38.17
C ASP A 382 -43.35 -16.19 37.11
N ALA A 383 -43.96 -17.28 36.67
CA ALA A 383 -45.30 -17.32 36.12
C ALA A 383 -46.36 -16.96 37.18
N THR A 384 -47.26 -16.07 36.84
CA THR A 384 -48.69 -16.15 37.20
C THR A 384 -49.51 -15.15 36.40
N ASP A 385 -50.57 -15.69 35.81
CA ASP A 385 -51.79 -15.18 35.16
C ASP A 385 -51.69 -14.83 33.68
#